data_81fed7eb1cfd2106c47781b5c7936f25
#
_entry.id   81fed7eb1cfd2106c47781b5c7936f25
#
_cell.length_a   1.000
_cell.length_b   1.000
_cell.length_c   1.000
_cell.angle_alpha   90.00
_cell.angle_beta   90.00
_cell.angle_gamma   90.00
#
_symmetry.space_group_name_H-M   'P 1'
#
loop_
_entity.id
_entity.type
_entity.pdbx_description
1 polymer ?
#
loop_
_entity_poly.entity_id
_entity_poly.type
_entity_poly.pdbx_seq_one_letter_code
_entity_poly.pdbx_strand_id
1 'polypeptide(L)'
;METQRAKRKHLLLTQEIRDTLSPLYDSEKHPEKESVAMVKFFSPYSQWTWYAIEFDGEDTFWGLVDGFEMEYGYFSYSELEAVTVFGGVPAVERDCHWSPRPVKEIEAEILSRAVRV
;
A
#
# COMPACT_ATOMS: atom_id res chain seq x y z
N MET A 1 -1.09 14.59 -23.10
CA MET A 1 -0.86 14.92 -21.68
C MET A 1 -0.07 13.80 -21.02
N GLU A 2 0.99 14.15 -20.33
CA GLU A 2 1.82 13.19 -19.65
C GLU A 2 1.09 12.64 -18.43
N THR A 3 1.11 11.30 -18.26
CA THR A 3 0.46 10.67 -17.11
C THR A 3 1.38 10.75 -15.88
N GLN A 4 0.80 10.61 -14.69
CA GLN A 4 1.58 10.57 -13.44
C GLN A 4 2.51 9.36 -13.43
N ARG A 5 2.10 8.27 -14.09
CA ARG A 5 2.93 7.06 -14.23
C ARG A 5 4.22 7.36 -14.97
N ALA A 6 4.17 8.15 -16.03
CA ALA A 6 5.35 8.51 -16.82
C ALA A 6 6.35 9.37 -16.04
N LYS A 7 5.88 10.09 -15.02
CA LYS A 7 6.73 10.95 -14.19
C LYS A 7 7.43 10.21 -13.06
N ARG A 8 7.03 8.96 -12.78
CA ARG A 8 7.60 8.20 -11.68
C ARG A 8 8.89 7.51 -12.08
N LYS A 9 9.80 7.45 -11.13
CA LYS A 9 11.04 6.70 -11.28
C LYS A 9 10.77 5.19 -11.31
N HIS A 10 9.77 4.74 -10.56
CA HIS A 10 9.34 3.34 -10.48
C HIS A 10 7.83 3.24 -10.61
N LEU A 11 7.35 2.19 -11.26
CA LEU A 11 5.92 1.92 -11.32
C LEU A 11 5.39 1.62 -9.91
N LEU A 12 4.21 2.11 -9.61
CA LEU A 12 3.56 1.78 -8.34
C LEU A 12 3.24 0.30 -8.24
N LEU A 13 2.89 -0.33 -9.35
CA LEU A 13 2.52 -1.74 -9.34
C LEU A 13 3.08 -2.42 -10.58
N THR A 14 3.96 -3.40 -10.38
CA THR A 14 4.49 -4.21 -11.46
C THR A 14 3.64 -5.46 -11.64
N GLN A 15 3.76 -6.09 -12.80
CA GLN A 15 3.03 -7.34 -13.04
C GLN A 15 3.47 -8.43 -12.06
N GLU A 16 4.76 -8.48 -11.72
CA GLU A 16 5.28 -9.43 -10.75
C GLU A 16 4.60 -9.31 -9.39
N ILE A 17 4.44 -8.07 -8.92
CA ILE A 17 3.77 -7.81 -7.64
C ILE A 17 2.28 -8.15 -7.73
N ARG A 18 1.62 -7.78 -8.84
CA ARG A 18 0.21 -8.14 -9.09
C ARG A 18 -0.01 -9.63 -8.91
N ASP A 19 0.89 -10.41 -9.48
CA ASP A 19 0.76 -11.86 -9.47
C ASP A 19 0.92 -12.46 -8.07
N THR A 20 1.50 -11.72 -7.13
CA THR A 20 1.65 -12.19 -5.75
C THR A 20 0.49 -11.84 -4.84
N LEU A 21 -0.34 -10.89 -5.24
CA LEU A 21 -1.46 -10.42 -4.41
C LEU A 21 -2.65 -11.39 -4.49
N SER A 22 -3.17 -11.75 -3.32
CA SER A 22 -4.38 -12.56 -3.23
C SER A 22 -5.59 -11.76 -3.70
N PRO A 23 -6.66 -12.42 -4.16
CA PRO A 23 -7.89 -11.71 -4.53
C PRO A 23 -8.58 -11.12 -3.30
N LEU A 24 -9.44 -10.14 -3.51
CA LEU A 24 -10.23 -9.56 -2.42
C LEU A 24 -11.03 -10.64 -1.69
N TYR A 25 -11.16 -10.47 -0.38
CA TYR A 25 -11.88 -11.37 0.53
C TYR A 25 -11.17 -12.70 0.80
N ASP A 26 -9.95 -12.89 0.30
CA ASP A 26 -9.20 -14.11 0.55
C ASP A 26 -8.96 -14.33 2.06
N SER A 27 -8.60 -13.28 2.78
CA SER A 27 -8.38 -13.36 4.22
C SER A 27 -9.67 -13.67 4.99
N GLU A 28 -10.80 -13.22 4.48
CA GLU A 28 -12.11 -13.49 5.07
C GLU A 28 -12.52 -14.95 4.86
N LYS A 29 -12.24 -15.49 3.65
CA LYS A 29 -12.54 -16.87 3.31
C LYS A 29 -11.59 -17.86 3.98
N HIS A 30 -10.38 -17.42 4.28
CA HIS A 30 -9.33 -18.25 4.86
C HIS A 30 -8.74 -17.60 6.10
N PRO A 31 -9.54 -17.45 7.18
CA PRO A 31 -9.08 -16.76 8.40
C PRO A 31 -7.93 -17.47 9.09
N GLU A 32 -7.68 -18.73 8.78
CA GLU A 32 -6.55 -19.52 9.32
C GLU A 32 -5.21 -19.09 8.71
N LYS A 33 -5.23 -18.42 7.57
CA LYS A 33 -4.01 -17.97 6.92
C LYS A 33 -3.54 -16.65 7.53
N GLU A 34 -2.24 -16.49 7.67
CA GLU A 34 -1.63 -15.25 8.09
C GLU A 34 -1.72 -14.24 6.95
N SER A 35 -2.18 -13.03 7.25
CA SER A 35 -2.20 -11.95 6.27
C SER A 35 -0.81 -11.37 6.11
N VAL A 36 -0.37 -11.23 4.87
CA VAL A 36 0.96 -10.75 4.52
C VAL A 36 0.85 -9.49 3.67
N ALA A 37 1.57 -8.45 4.08
CA ALA A 37 1.66 -7.21 3.30
C ALA A 37 2.66 -7.45 2.16
N MET A 38 2.14 -7.57 0.95
CA MET A 38 2.93 -7.91 -0.22
C MET A 38 3.66 -6.71 -0.82
N VAL A 39 3.08 -5.52 -0.70
CA VAL A 39 3.67 -4.29 -1.23
C VAL A 39 3.38 -3.12 -0.30
N LYS A 40 4.33 -2.20 -0.22
CA LYS A 40 4.22 -0.98 0.59
C LYS A 40 4.27 0.23 -0.33
N PHE A 41 3.27 1.10 -0.21
CA PHE A 41 3.25 2.41 -0.83
C PHE A 41 3.42 3.47 0.25
N PHE A 42 4.09 4.56 -0.06
CA PHE A 42 4.30 5.62 0.91
C PHE A 42 4.39 6.97 0.21
N SER A 43 4.19 8.04 0.98
CA SER A 43 4.41 9.39 0.47
C SER A 43 5.64 9.98 1.15
N PRO A 44 6.67 10.41 0.39
CA PRO A 44 7.81 11.10 1.00
C PRO A 44 7.45 12.51 1.49
N TYR A 45 6.25 13.00 1.16
CA TYR A 45 5.76 14.34 1.51
C TYR A 45 4.77 14.34 2.67
N SER A 46 4.45 13.17 3.22
CA SER A 46 3.51 13.03 4.33
C SER A 46 3.86 11.80 5.14
N GLN A 47 3.05 11.53 6.18
CA GLN A 47 3.25 10.35 7.02
C GLN A 47 2.40 9.16 6.58
N TRP A 48 1.70 9.29 5.44
CA TRP A 48 0.81 8.24 4.96
C TRP A 48 1.58 7.08 4.33
N THR A 49 1.18 5.86 4.73
CA THR A 49 1.72 4.61 4.20
C THR A 49 0.58 3.62 4.02
N TRP A 50 0.61 2.87 2.93
CA TRP A 50 -0.39 1.85 2.58
C TRP A 50 0.30 0.52 2.39
N TYR A 51 -0.20 -0.50 3.07
CA TYR A 51 0.35 -1.87 2.98
C TYR A 51 -0.71 -2.74 2.33
N ALA A 52 -0.48 -3.18 1.09
CA ALA A 52 -1.46 -3.95 0.33
C ALA A 52 -1.37 -5.44 0.65
N ILE A 53 -2.51 -6.04 0.95
CA ILE A 53 -2.63 -7.47 1.27
C ILE A 53 -3.35 -8.19 0.13
N GLU A 54 -4.44 -7.62 -0.36
CA GLU A 54 -5.28 -8.19 -1.41
C GLU A 54 -5.53 -7.18 -2.52
N PHE A 55 -5.87 -7.66 -3.71
CA PHE A 55 -6.10 -6.83 -4.88
C PHE A 55 -7.15 -7.49 -5.78
N ASP A 56 -8.07 -6.67 -6.33
CA ASP A 56 -9.11 -7.20 -7.22
C ASP A 56 -8.62 -7.48 -8.65
N GLY A 57 -7.37 -7.18 -8.94
CA GLY A 57 -6.80 -7.37 -10.26
C GLY A 57 -6.96 -6.17 -11.19
N GLU A 58 -7.71 -5.17 -10.79
CA GLU A 58 -7.99 -3.98 -11.59
C GLU A 58 -7.54 -2.69 -10.92
N ASP A 59 -8.14 -2.33 -9.79
CA ASP A 59 -7.89 -1.05 -9.14
C ASP A 59 -7.95 -1.04 -7.61
N THR A 60 -8.67 -1.97 -7.00
CA THR A 60 -8.93 -1.91 -5.55
C THR A 60 -8.06 -2.85 -4.75
N PHE A 61 -7.35 -2.28 -3.78
CA PHE A 61 -6.60 -3.01 -2.77
C PHE A 61 -7.39 -3.11 -1.48
N TRP A 62 -7.11 -4.15 -0.72
CA TRP A 62 -7.43 -4.25 0.71
C TRP A 62 -6.12 -4.33 1.47
N GLY A 63 -6.02 -3.58 2.54
CA GLY A 63 -4.82 -3.64 3.36
C GLY A 63 -4.84 -2.74 4.57
N LEU A 64 -3.66 -2.52 5.13
CA LEU A 64 -3.46 -1.68 6.30
C LEU A 64 -3.04 -0.28 5.85
N VAL A 65 -3.71 0.73 6.36
CA VAL A 65 -3.41 2.13 6.07
C VAL A 65 -2.93 2.80 7.35
N ASP A 66 -1.72 3.33 7.31
CA ASP A 66 -1.14 4.11 8.40
C ASP A 66 -1.22 5.58 8.00
N GLY A 67 -2.36 6.21 8.31
CA GLY A 67 -2.64 7.61 8.01
C GLY A 67 -2.72 8.42 9.30
N PHE A 68 -3.84 9.12 9.50
CA PHE A 68 -4.09 9.79 10.77
C PHE A 68 -4.22 8.78 11.89
N GLU A 69 -4.84 7.65 11.58
CA GLU A 69 -4.96 6.50 12.47
C GLU A 69 -4.57 5.26 11.66
N MET A 70 -4.26 4.19 12.37
CA MET A 70 -4.02 2.90 11.73
C MET A 70 -5.36 2.22 11.49
N GLU A 71 -5.67 1.92 10.24
CA GLU A 71 -6.94 1.32 9.86
C GLU A 71 -6.75 0.27 8.78
N TYR A 72 -7.56 -0.79 8.82
CA TYR A 72 -7.71 -1.66 7.67
C TYR A 72 -8.79 -1.08 6.76
N GLY A 73 -8.56 -1.11 5.47
CA GLY A 73 -9.54 -0.60 4.53
C GLY A 73 -9.17 -0.82 3.09
N TYR A 74 -10.03 -0.33 2.23
CA TYR A 74 -9.84 -0.36 0.78
C TYR A 74 -9.16 0.92 0.33
N PHE A 75 -8.30 0.81 -0.68
CA PHE A 75 -7.71 1.97 -1.33
C PHE A 75 -7.49 1.66 -2.80
N SER A 76 -7.41 2.72 -3.60
CA SER A 76 -7.43 2.60 -5.06
C SER A 76 -6.06 2.85 -5.65
N TYR A 77 -5.64 1.96 -6.56
CA TYR A 77 -4.42 2.12 -7.34
C TYR A 77 -4.44 3.45 -8.11
N SER A 78 -5.54 3.71 -8.84
CA SER A 78 -5.65 4.92 -9.64
C SER A 78 -5.62 6.19 -8.79
N GLU A 79 -6.20 6.16 -7.60
CA GLU A 79 -6.15 7.28 -6.68
C GLU A 79 -4.74 7.53 -6.17
N LEU A 80 -4.00 6.47 -5.83
CA LEU A 80 -2.61 6.61 -5.40
C LEU A 80 -1.75 7.16 -6.53
N GLU A 81 -1.97 6.71 -7.76
CA GLU A 81 -1.24 7.22 -8.92
C GLU A 81 -1.53 8.70 -9.17
N ALA A 82 -2.74 9.14 -8.87
CA ALA A 82 -3.18 10.50 -9.17
C ALA A 82 -2.77 11.54 -8.12
N VAL A 83 -2.35 11.12 -6.93
CA VAL A 83 -1.95 12.06 -5.88
C VAL A 83 -0.68 12.81 -6.29
N THR A 84 -0.75 14.13 -6.27
CA THR A 84 0.37 14.98 -6.63
C THR A 84 0.59 16.09 -5.62
N VAL A 85 1.83 16.62 -5.62
CA VAL A 85 2.20 17.80 -4.83
C VAL A 85 2.93 18.79 -5.75
N PHE A 86 3.11 20.01 -5.32
CA PHE A 86 3.87 21.04 -6.04
C PHE A 86 3.45 21.22 -7.50
N GLY A 87 2.15 21.11 -7.77
CA GLY A 87 1.60 21.36 -9.11
C GLY A 87 1.79 20.22 -10.10
N GLY A 88 2.06 19.02 -9.67
CA GLY A 88 2.11 17.88 -10.58
C GLY A 88 3.18 16.83 -10.32
N VAL A 89 3.89 16.95 -9.21
CA VAL A 89 4.88 15.92 -8.83
C VAL A 89 4.15 14.74 -8.19
N PRO A 90 4.36 13.49 -8.66
CA PRO A 90 3.76 12.33 -8.03
C PRO A 90 4.13 12.25 -6.55
N ALA A 91 3.14 12.06 -5.69
CA ALA A 91 3.32 12.14 -4.25
C ALA A 91 3.33 10.78 -3.55
N VAL A 92 3.04 9.70 -4.27
CA VAL A 92 3.04 8.35 -3.71
C VAL A 92 4.04 7.49 -4.47
N GLU A 93 4.84 6.74 -3.74
CA GLU A 93 5.85 5.86 -4.32
C GLU A 93 5.71 4.45 -3.75
N ARG A 94 6.24 3.48 -4.48
CA ARG A 94 6.37 2.11 -3.98
C ARG A 94 7.74 1.96 -3.32
N ASP A 95 7.78 1.30 -2.18
CA ASP A 95 9.04 0.97 -1.52
C ASP A 95 9.67 -0.22 -2.26
N CYS A 96 10.67 0.06 -3.09
CA CYS A 96 11.34 -0.95 -3.91
C CYS A 96 12.20 -1.91 -3.09
N HIS A 97 12.46 -1.60 -1.84
CA HIS A 97 13.25 -2.44 -0.93
C HIS A 97 12.36 -3.26 0.01
N TRP A 98 11.05 -3.19 -0.19
CA TRP A 98 10.09 -3.92 0.63
C TRP A 98 10.12 -5.41 0.31
N SER A 99 10.19 -6.22 1.36
CA SER A 99 9.96 -7.66 1.27
C SER A 99 8.65 -7.99 1.97
N PRO A 100 7.87 -8.92 1.44
CA PRO A 100 6.60 -9.30 2.09
C PRO A 100 6.79 -9.66 3.55
N ARG A 101 5.89 -9.15 4.41
CA ARG A 101 5.93 -9.33 5.85
C ARG A 101 4.55 -9.60 6.40
N PRO A 102 4.44 -10.41 7.48
CA PRO A 102 3.18 -10.54 8.18
C PRO A 102 2.67 -9.19 8.64
N VAL A 103 1.40 -8.90 8.38
CA VAL A 103 0.81 -7.62 8.74
C VAL A 103 0.79 -7.39 10.25
N LYS A 104 0.74 -8.47 11.04
CA LYS A 104 0.81 -8.38 12.50
C LYS A 104 2.08 -7.71 13.00
N GLU A 105 3.20 -7.97 12.33
CA GLU A 105 4.48 -7.33 12.69
C GLU A 105 4.43 -5.84 12.43
N ILE A 106 3.81 -5.45 11.32
CA ILE A 106 3.67 -4.03 10.96
C ILE A 106 2.77 -3.32 11.96
N GLU A 107 1.64 -3.94 12.33
CA GLU A 107 0.75 -3.40 13.36
C GLU A 107 1.50 -3.16 14.66
N ALA A 108 2.29 -4.13 15.09
CA ALA A 108 3.05 -4.03 16.32
C ALA A 108 4.04 -2.86 16.28
N GLU A 109 4.70 -2.66 15.15
CA GLU A 109 5.63 -1.54 14.97
C GLU A 109 4.91 -0.20 15.02
N ILE A 110 3.76 -0.08 14.36
CA ILE A 110 2.97 1.15 14.34
C ILE A 110 2.48 1.49 15.75
N LEU A 111 1.91 0.50 16.45
CA LEU A 111 1.42 0.68 17.82
C LEU A 111 2.56 1.03 18.79
N SER A 112 3.72 0.43 18.60
CA SER A 112 4.91 0.74 19.40
C SER A 112 5.33 2.20 19.24
N ARG A 113 5.28 2.75 18.04
CA ARG A 113 5.59 4.15 17.77
C ARG A 113 4.60 5.09 18.47
N ALA A 114 3.31 4.72 18.46
CA ALA A 114 2.25 5.51 19.05
C ALA A 114 2.39 5.64 20.57
N VAL A 115 3.02 4.66 21.23
CA VAL A 115 3.24 4.66 22.68
C VAL A 115 4.48 5.45 23.07
N ARG A 116 5.39 5.70 22.15
CA ARG A 116 6.63 6.48 22.41
C ARG A 116 6.36 7.97 22.28
N VAL A 117 5.87 8.55 23.30
CA VAL A 117 5.60 9.99 23.31
C VAL A 117 6.64 10.71 24.13
#